data_c3e3561014956fd63e36fc2417d3708d
#
_entry.id   c3e3561014956fd63e36fc2417d3708d
#
_cell.length_a   1.000
_cell.length_b   1.000
_cell.length_c   1.000
_cell.angle_alpha   90.00
_cell.angle_beta   90.00
_cell.angle_gamma   90.00
#
_symmetry.space_group_name_H-M   'P 1'
#
loop_
_entity.id
_entity.type
_entity.pdbx_description
1 polymer ?
#
loop_
_entity_poly.entity_id
_entity_poly.type
_entity_poly.pdbx_seq_one_letter_code
_entity_poly.pdbx_strand_id
1 'polypeptide(L)'
;MKIAVMGMGVAGSYLMARLHSSKHHVVGYERSTQQRHDSICAWGTIKSVLDEYCKKTNRNFDDFLIHDGVRMDVKMNNDVEFGIGLKGLCTYNKLGLIQDFIRDSEVVYGKAPKIDWLNEEYDIIVDCTGFHRGYLPKLKKDFFLPTYEYKVAYEDGVPFNDFYIEPFPGMSGYFWYFPLGDNMAHIGAGDYRKNHIKATDAFLKKYGGTVLATKGRPIRLATPGHCKPYYSGKVVGVGESIGTVYALLGEGIIPSMQCVEIFLKNMDDFPAYEAAVAEHYKVYDTVFKFVQKKIHRKFSIIRSILDVISIYRNMKRNEDR
;
A
#
# COMPACT_ATOMS: atom_id res chain seq x y z
N MET A 1 -9.20 15.28 -22.94
CA MET A 1 -9.81 15.62 -21.63
C MET A 1 -8.78 16.31 -20.76
N LYS A 2 -9.25 17.16 -19.84
CA LYS A 2 -8.46 17.69 -18.72
C LYS A 2 -8.68 16.79 -17.50
N ILE A 3 -7.61 16.28 -16.91
CA ILE A 3 -7.65 15.31 -15.79
C ILE A 3 -6.86 15.85 -14.62
N ALA A 4 -7.47 15.94 -13.43
CA ALA A 4 -6.78 16.23 -12.19
C ALA A 4 -6.50 14.93 -11.43
N VAL A 5 -5.25 14.68 -11.02
CA VAL A 5 -4.85 13.54 -10.20
C VAL A 5 -4.50 14.05 -8.79
N MET A 6 -5.26 13.62 -7.79
CA MET A 6 -5.18 14.14 -6.43
C MET A 6 -4.38 13.18 -5.54
N GLY A 7 -3.19 13.60 -5.10
CA GLY A 7 -2.26 12.81 -4.27
C GLY A 7 -1.24 12.04 -5.09
N MET A 8 0.05 12.34 -4.87
CA MET A 8 1.19 11.75 -5.58
C MET A 8 1.83 10.60 -4.78
N GLY A 9 0.99 9.72 -4.21
CA GLY A 9 1.41 8.42 -3.69
C GLY A 9 1.58 7.40 -4.82
N VAL A 10 1.59 6.09 -4.48
CA VAL A 10 1.80 5.02 -5.48
C VAL A 10 0.79 5.08 -6.62
N ALA A 11 -0.51 5.17 -6.31
CA ALA A 11 -1.54 5.20 -7.35
C ALA A 11 -1.43 6.44 -8.24
N GLY A 12 -1.31 7.63 -7.63
CA GLY A 12 -1.30 8.88 -8.40
C GLY A 12 -0.03 9.05 -9.22
N SER A 13 1.14 8.78 -8.66
CA SER A 13 2.40 8.88 -9.41
C SER A 13 2.47 7.89 -10.57
N TYR A 14 2.05 6.65 -10.37
CA TYR A 14 1.99 5.66 -11.43
C TYR A 14 0.96 6.06 -12.52
N LEU A 15 -0.21 6.58 -12.15
CA LEU A 15 -1.20 7.09 -13.10
C LEU A 15 -0.65 8.25 -13.93
N MET A 16 0.06 9.19 -13.31
CA MET A 16 0.74 10.29 -14.02
C MET A 16 1.72 9.77 -15.06
N ALA A 17 2.58 8.79 -14.67
CA ALA A 17 3.53 8.16 -15.61
C ALA A 17 2.82 7.46 -16.78
N ARG A 18 1.72 6.75 -16.52
CA ARG A 18 0.92 6.05 -17.55
C ARG A 18 0.20 6.99 -18.50
N LEU A 19 -0.14 8.20 -18.05
CA LEU A 19 -0.84 9.21 -18.87
C LEU A 19 0.12 10.21 -19.51
N HIS A 20 1.42 10.21 -19.19
CA HIS A 20 2.39 11.19 -19.65
C HIS A 20 2.40 11.38 -21.19
N SER A 21 2.38 10.27 -21.95
CA SER A 21 2.37 10.31 -23.42
C SER A 21 0.96 10.25 -24.03
N SER A 22 -0.08 10.46 -23.22
CA SER A 22 -1.46 10.45 -23.71
C SER A 22 -1.85 11.79 -24.34
N LYS A 23 -2.97 11.80 -25.07
CA LYS A 23 -3.57 13.03 -25.62
C LYS A 23 -4.30 13.90 -24.57
N HIS A 24 -4.26 13.50 -23.30
CA HIS A 24 -4.96 14.20 -22.23
C HIS A 24 -4.06 15.28 -21.61
N HIS A 25 -4.64 16.36 -21.15
CA HIS A 25 -3.95 17.34 -20.30
C HIS A 25 -4.11 16.91 -18.85
N VAL A 26 -3.04 16.46 -18.22
CA VAL A 26 -3.05 15.84 -16.88
C VAL A 26 -2.23 16.68 -15.92
N VAL A 27 -2.84 17.09 -14.80
CA VAL A 27 -2.19 17.84 -13.74
C VAL A 27 -2.29 17.06 -12.42
N GLY A 28 -1.15 16.84 -11.79
CA GLY A 28 -1.05 16.24 -10.47
C GLY A 28 -1.12 17.29 -9.35
N TYR A 29 -1.77 16.95 -8.25
CA TYR A 29 -1.82 17.79 -7.04
C TYR A 29 -1.35 17.01 -5.83
N GLU A 30 -0.34 17.53 -5.14
CA GLU A 30 0.16 16.96 -3.89
C GLU A 30 0.04 17.99 -2.76
N ARG A 31 -0.57 17.56 -1.65
CA ARG A 31 -0.77 18.41 -0.48
C ARG A 31 0.53 18.83 0.19
N SER A 32 1.50 17.92 0.22
CA SER A 32 2.82 18.20 0.78
C SER A 32 3.63 19.10 -0.14
N THR A 33 4.55 19.86 0.40
CA THR A 33 5.57 20.52 -0.43
C THR A 33 6.51 19.48 -1.04
N GLN A 34 7.20 19.83 -2.10
CA GLN A 34 8.12 18.90 -2.76
C GLN A 34 9.19 18.35 -1.81
N GLN A 35 9.71 19.20 -0.92
CA GLN A 35 10.72 18.83 0.09
C GLN A 35 10.17 17.92 1.20
N ARG A 36 8.85 17.94 1.43
CA ARG A 36 8.17 17.12 2.43
C ARG A 36 7.39 15.96 1.81
N HIS A 37 7.45 15.82 0.49
CA HIS A 37 6.85 14.69 -0.20
C HIS A 37 7.54 13.41 0.26
N ASP A 38 6.77 12.48 0.78
CA ASP A 38 7.28 11.29 1.43
C ASP A 38 6.36 10.09 1.16
N SER A 39 6.88 8.91 1.36
CA SER A 39 6.14 7.66 1.19
C SER A 39 6.26 6.81 2.44
N ILE A 40 5.24 6.92 3.31
CA ILE A 40 5.18 6.16 4.56
C ILE A 40 4.85 4.71 4.24
N CYS A 41 5.79 3.80 4.47
CA CYS A 41 5.63 2.36 4.24
C CYS A 41 6.96 1.66 4.54
N ALA A 42 6.93 0.38 4.88
CA ALA A 42 8.13 -0.45 5.04
C ALA A 42 8.92 -0.71 3.74
N TRP A 43 8.43 -0.21 2.60
CA TRP A 43 9.04 -0.32 1.26
C TRP A 43 9.18 -1.75 0.74
N GLY A 44 8.42 -2.71 1.31
CA GLY A 44 8.40 -4.10 0.84
C GLY A 44 7.46 -4.30 -0.35
N THR A 45 7.87 -5.13 -1.32
CA THR A 45 7.06 -5.51 -2.49
C THR A 45 7.56 -6.81 -3.12
N ILE A 46 6.85 -7.31 -4.14
CA ILE A 46 7.30 -8.45 -4.96
C ILE A 46 7.99 -7.93 -6.21
N LYS A 47 9.30 -8.23 -6.32
CA LYS A 47 10.21 -7.73 -7.36
C LYS A 47 9.65 -7.92 -8.77
N SER A 48 9.34 -9.16 -9.15
CA SER A 48 8.90 -9.49 -10.52
C SER A 48 7.62 -8.76 -10.93
N VAL A 49 6.67 -8.62 -9.98
CA VAL A 49 5.39 -7.97 -10.26
C VAL A 49 5.56 -6.46 -10.39
N LEU A 50 6.34 -5.83 -9.50
CA LEU A 50 6.55 -4.37 -9.60
C LEU A 50 7.37 -3.99 -10.84
N ASP A 51 8.31 -4.83 -11.25
CA ASP A 51 9.08 -4.66 -12.48
C ASP A 51 8.18 -4.60 -13.73
N GLU A 52 7.13 -5.43 -13.80
CA GLU A 52 6.15 -5.36 -14.90
C GLU A 52 5.46 -3.99 -14.99
N TYR A 53 5.13 -3.36 -13.85
CA TYR A 53 4.54 -2.02 -13.82
C TYR A 53 5.56 -0.93 -14.17
N CYS A 54 6.81 -1.08 -13.75
CA CYS A 54 7.91 -0.19 -14.14
C CYS A 54 8.12 -0.22 -15.65
N LYS A 55 8.17 -1.40 -16.27
CA LYS A 55 8.29 -1.57 -17.73
C LYS A 55 7.17 -0.88 -18.51
N LYS A 56 5.92 -0.87 -18.01
CA LYS A 56 4.81 -0.15 -18.64
C LYS A 56 5.01 1.37 -18.68
N THR A 57 5.96 1.89 -17.94
CA THR A 57 6.30 3.31 -17.87
C THR A 57 7.71 3.59 -18.37
N ASN A 58 8.34 2.62 -19.08
CA ASN A 58 9.72 2.68 -19.58
C ASN A 58 10.76 2.90 -18.48
N ARG A 59 10.57 2.25 -17.33
CA ARG A 59 11.49 2.31 -16.19
C ARG A 59 12.02 0.92 -15.86
N ASN A 60 13.25 0.89 -15.35
CA ASN A 60 13.88 -0.32 -14.85
C ASN A 60 13.72 -0.37 -13.32
N PHE A 61 13.08 -1.40 -12.80
CA PHE A 61 12.87 -1.54 -11.35
C PHE A 61 14.19 -1.75 -10.59
N ASP A 62 15.17 -2.41 -11.20
CA ASP A 62 16.46 -2.68 -10.56
C ASP A 62 17.21 -1.39 -10.13
N ASP A 63 16.92 -0.24 -10.76
CA ASP A 63 17.49 1.05 -10.38
C ASP A 63 17.01 1.54 -8.99
N PHE A 64 15.94 0.95 -8.50
CA PHE A 64 15.34 1.27 -7.20
C PHE A 64 15.47 0.14 -6.18
N LEU A 65 15.91 -1.05 -6.58
CA LEU A 65 16.07 -2.21 -5.70
C LEU A 65 17.10 -1.91 -4.60
N ILE A 66 16.76 -2.22 -3.36
CA ILE A 66 17.67 -2.06 -2.21
C ILE A 66 18.12 -3.42 -1.67
N HIS A 67 17.17 -4.31 -1.39
CA HIS A 67 17.45 -5.62 -0.83
C HIS A 67 16.55 -6.68 -1.47
N ASP A 68 17.12 -7.75 -1.97
CA ASP A 68 16.42 -8.90 -2.54
C ASP A 68 16.39 -10.01 -1.48
N GLY A 69 15.21 -10.28 -0.92
CA GLY A 69 15.05 -11.18 0.21
C GLY A 69 15.18 -12.65 -0.17
N VAL A 70 15.90 -13.39 0.63
CA VAL A 70 16.06 -14.85 0.51
C VAL A 70 15.24 -15.57 1.55
N ARG A 71 15.11 -14.99 2.74
CA ARG A 71 14.45 -15.59 3.88
C ARG A 71 13.69 -14.56 4.72
N MET A 72 12.57 -14.98 5.27
CA MET A 72 11.87 -14.22 6.30
C MET A 72 11.82 -15.06 7.59
N ASP A 73 12.36 -14.53 8.67
CA ASP A 73 12.24 -15.14 9.98
C ASP A 73 10.94 -14.69 10.65
N VAL A 74 10.21 -15.65 11.17
CA VAL A 74 8.92 -15.44 11.83
C VAL A 74 9.01 -15.89 13.27
N LYS A 75 8.80 -14.97 14.21
CA LYS A 75 8.71 -15.29 15.63
C LYS A 75 7.26 -15.29 16.08
N MET A 76 6.77 -16.45 16.48
CA MET A 76 5.43 -16.59 17.04
C MET A 76 5.43 -16.39 18.56
N ASN A 77 4.26 -16.09 19.12
CA ASN A 77 4.08 -16.18 20.56
C ASN A 77 4.49 -17.56 21.07
N ASN A 78 5.17 -17.65 22.20
CA ASN A 78 5.75 -18.83 22.82
C ASN A 78 7.16 -19.19 22.33
N ASP A 79 7.91 -18.21 21.81
CA ASP A 79 9.30 -18.36 21.36
C ASP A 79 9.51 -19.41 20.24
N VAL A 80 8.46 -19.75 19.52
CA VAL A 80 8.57 -20.57 18.30
C VAL A 80 9.07 -19.67 17.18
N GLU A 81 10.27 -19.95 16.69
CA GLU A 81 10.87 -19.26 15.55
C GLU A 81 11.01 -20.22 14.37
N PHE A 82 10.69 -19.76 13.17
CA PHE A 82 10.90 -20.51 11.94
C PHE A 82 11.17 -19.55 10.77
N GLY A 83 11.90 -20.05 9.77
CA GLY A 83 12.19 -19.30 8.56
C GLY A 83 11.33 -19.74 7.40
N ILE A 84 10.93 -18.77 6.58
CA ILE A 84 10.22 -18.98 5.33
C ILE A 84 11.15 -18.56 4.19
N GLY A 85 11.39 -19.45 3.22
CA GLY A 85 12.09 -19.09 1.99
C GLY A 85 11.26 -18.12 1.17
N LEU A 86 11.88 -17.03 0.73
CA LEU A 86 11.22 -15.98 -0.03
C LEU A 86 11.36 -16.20 -1.53
N LYS A 87 10.36 -15.76 -2.29
CA LYS A 87 10.39 -15.71 -3.75
C LYS A 87 10.06 -14.28 -4.18
N GLY A 88 11.11 -13.46 -4.34
CA GLY A 88 10.99 -12.11 -4.88
C GLY A 88 10.45 -11.04 -3.93
N LEU A 89 10.26 -11.32 -2.63
CA LEU A 89 10.03 -10.25 -1.66
C LEU A 89 11.29 -9.42 -1.55
N CYS A 90 11.18 -8.12 -1.75
CA CYS A 90 12.31 -7.20 -1.74
C CYS A 90 11.94 -5.89 -1.04
N THR A 91 12.93 -5.10 -0.64
CA THR A 91 12.76 -3.68 -0.37
C THR A 91 13.36 -2.84 -1.51
N TYR A 92 12.79 -1.66 -1.73
CA TYR A 92 13.19 -0.76 -2.79
C TYR A 92 13.04 0.70 -2.38
N ASN A 93 13.74 1.61 -3.04
CA ASN A 93 13.59 3.06 -2.84
C ASN A 93 12.23 3.53 -3.37
N LYS A 94 11.19 3.33 -2.58
CA LYS A 94 9.81 3.66 -2.95
C LYS A 94 9.61 5.14 -3.23
N LEU A 95 10.21 6.00 -2.42
CA LEU A 95 10.11 7.45 -2.64
C LEU A 95 10.80 7.85 -3.95
N GLY A 96 12.00 7.31 -4.21
CA GLY A 96 12.71 7.53 -5.46
C GLY A 96 11.90 7.10 -6.69
N LEU A 97 11.28 5.92 -6.65
CA LEU A 97 10.42 5.44 -7.74
C LEU A 97 9.18 6.33 -7.94
N ILE A 98 8.51 6.74 -6.85
CA ILE A 98 7.35 7.66 -6.91
C ILE A 98 7.76 8.99 -7.56
N GLN A 99 8.89 9.55 -7.17
CA GLN A 99 9.40 10.80 -7.74
C GLN A 99 9.81 10.65 -9.20
N ASP A 100 10.39 9.51 -9.55
CA ASP A 100 10.74 9.22 -10.93
C ASP A 100 9.51 9.05 -11.84
N PHE A 101 8.44 8.45 -11.35
CA PHE A 101 7.17 8.36 -12.09
C PHE A 101 6.60 9.73 -12.49
N ILE A 102 6.80 10.76 -11.67
CA ILE A 102 6.25 12.10 -11.89
C ILE A 102 7.30 13.12 -12.37
N ARG A 103 8.54 12.69 -12.61
CA ARG A 103 9.68 13.56 -12.97
C ARG A 103 9.36 14.50 -14.14
N ASP A 104 8.71 13.96 -15.19
CA ASP A 104 8.41 14.68 -16.42
C ASP A 104 6.93 15.12 -16.49
N SER A 105 6.23 15.16 -15.38
CA SER A 105 4.81 15.48 -15.28
C SER A 105 4.56 16.83 -14.61
N GLU A 106 3.47 17.49 -14.96
CA GLU A 106 3.02 18.69 -14.29
C GLU A 106 2.44 18.35 -12.91
N VAL A 107 3.14 18.71 -11.82
CA VAL A 107 2.71 18.48 -10.45
C VAL A 107 2.74 19.77 -9.65
N VAL A 108 1.60 20.12 -9.05
CA VAL A 108 1.43 21.28 -8.17
C VAL A 108 1.52 20.81 -6.72
N TYR A 109 2.63 21.14 -6.07
CA TYR A 109 2.88 20.82 -4.67
C TYR A 109 2.32 21.87 -3.70
N GLY A 110 2.09 21.47 -2.44
CA GLY A 110 1.59 22.34 -1.39
C GLY A 110 0.13 22.74 -1.56
N LYS A 111 -0.62 22.07 -2.43
CA LYS A 111 -2.02 22.39 -2.74
C LYS A 111 -2.95 21.18 -2.65
N ALA A 112 -4.12 21.43 -2.08
CA ALA A 112 -5.29 20.56 -2.15
C ALA A 112 -6.49 21.41 -2.62
N PRO A 113 -6.69 21.59 -3.93
CA PRO A 113 -7.75 22.44 -4.48
C PRO A 113 -9.13 22.02 -3.99
N LYS A 114 -10.06 22.99 -3.89
CA LYS A 114 -11.44 22.71 -3.51
C LYS A 114 -12.17 22.01 -4.66
N ILE A 115 -13.11 21.15 -4.30
CA ILE A 115 -13.85 20.32 -5.27
C ILE A 115 -14.65 21.15 -6.28
N ASP A 116 -15.23 22.29 -5.85
CA ASP A 116 -16.02 23.15 -6.72
C ASP A 116 -15.16 23.68 -7.87
N TRP A 117 -13.97 24.22 -7.56
CA TRP A 117 -13.04 24.69 -8.59
C TRP A 117 -12.57 23.54 -9.50
N LEU A 118 -12.28 22.35 -8.94
CA LEU A 118 -11.89 21.18 -9.74
C LEU A 118 -13.01 20.77 -10.73
N ASN A 119 -14.26 20.82 -10.30
CA ASN A 119 -15.41 20.50 -11.16
C ASN A 119 -15.60 21.49 -12.33
N GLU A 120 -15.18 22.73 -12.16
CA GLU A 120 -15.22 23.74 -13.22
C GLU A 120 -14.08 23.54 -14.23
N GLU A 121 -12.89 23.21 -13.77
CA GLU A 121 -11.66 23.18 -14.57
C GLU A 121 -11.38 21.83 -15.25
N TYR A 122 -11.87 20.71 -14.70
CA TYR A 122 -11.49 19.37 -15.13
C TYR A 122 -12.70 18.53 -15.59
N ASP A 123 -12.43 17.64 -16.54
CA ASP A 123 -13.42 16.66 -17.02
C ASP A 123 -13.48 15.46 -16.05
N ILE A 124 -12.33 15.03 -15.51
CA ILE A 124 -12.18 13.92 -14.57
C ILE A 124 -11.27 14.36 -13.42
N ILE A 125 -11.66 13.98 -12.19
CA ILE A 125 -10.90 14.19 -10.96
C ILE A 125 -10.62 12.82 -10.36
N VAL A 126 -9.35 12.41 -10.32
CA VAL A 126 -8.96 11.09 -9.81
C VAL A 126 -8.50 11.21 -8.36
N ASP A 127 -9.27 10.66 -7.42
CA ASP A 127 -8.92 10.64 -5.99
C ASP A 127 -7.93 9.51 -5.69
N CYS A 128 -6.63 9.83 -5.74
CA CYS A 128 -5.50 8.99 -5.35
C CYS A 128 -4.97 9.35 -3.94
N THR A 129 -5.79 9.99 -3.07
CA THR A 129 -5.36 10.47 -1.75
C THR A 129 -5.24 9.37 -0.69
N GLY A 130 -5.35 8.12 -1.09
CA GLY A 130 -5.17 6.95 -0.25
C GLY A 130 -6.15 6.91 0.91
N PHE A 131 -5.68 6.63 2.13
CA PHE A 131 -6.50 6.56 3.33
C PHE A 131 -7.42 7.79 3.52
N HIS A 132 -6.98 8.96 3.11
CA HIS A 132 -7.76 10.20 3.32
C HIS A 132 -9.06 10.23 2.52
N ARG A 133 -9.12 9.61 1.33
CA ARG A 133 -10.31 9.64 0.47
C ARG A 133 -10.85 11.08 0.38
N GLY A 134 -9.96 11.97 -0.08
CA GLY A 134 -10.12 13.42 0.11
C GLY A 134 -11.25 14.05 -0.68
N TYR A 135 -11.60 13.44 -1.83
CA TYR A 135 -12.55 14.00 -2.80
C TYR A 135 -13.80 13.15 -3.03
N LEU A 136 -13.74 11.88 -2.67
CA LEU A 136 -14.93 11.02 -2.66
C LEU A 136 -15.77 11.22 -1.39
N PRO A 137 -17.08 10.88 -1.40
CA PRO A 137 -17.90 10.87 -0.21
C PRO A 137 -17.28 10.02 0.90
N LYS A 138 -17.35 10.51 2.15
CA LYS A 138 -16.82 9.78 3.31
C LYS A 138 -17.55 8.46 3.51
N LEU A 139 -16.83 7.44 3.94
CA LEU A 139 -17.41 6.13 4.24
C LEU A 139 -18.25 6.21 5.51
N LYS A 140 -19.44 5.62 5.48
CA LYS A 140 -20.31 5.51 6.68
C LYS A 140 -19.68 4.63 7.77
N LYS A 141 -18.96 3.59 7.34
CA LYS A 141 -18.18 2.70 8.19
C LYS A 141 -16.83 2.48 7.51
N ASP A 142 -15.77 2.83 8.19
CA ASP A 142 -14.41 2.56 7.73
C ASP A 142 -13.74 1.60 8.71
N PHE A 143 -12.83 0.80 8.20
CA PHE A 143 -12.05 -0.13 8.99
C PHE A 143 -10.58 0.04 8.64
N PHE A 144 -9.79 0.40 9.63
CA PHE A 144 -8.37 0.72 9.44
C PHE A 144 -7.50 0.18 10.56
N LEU A 145 -6.23 0.03 10.25
CA LEU A 145 -5.16 -0.39 11.16
C LEU A 145 -4.21 0.78 11.40
N PRO A 146 -4.01 1.25 12.62
CA PRO A 146 -2.96 2.22 12.91
C PRO A 146 -1.59 1.53 12.77
N THR A 147 -0.65 2.25 12.14
CA THR A 147 0.74 1.82 12.01
C THR A 147 1.71 2.87 12.51
N TYR A 148 2.88 2.41 12.93
CA TYR A 148 3.98 3.24 13.39
C TYR A 148 5.30 2.62 12.96
N GLU A 149 6.25 3.44 12.52
CA GLU A 149 7.48 2.99 11.89
C GLU A 149 8.63 3.94 12.18
N TYR A 150 9.81 3.37 12.37
CA TYR A 150 11.09 4.06 12.34
C TYR A 150 11.91 3.63 11.12
N LYS A 151 12.62 4.57 10.51
CA LYS A 151 13.83 4.29 9.73
C LYS A 151 15.01 4.35 10.68
N VAL A 152 15.78 3.27 10.81
CA VAL A 152 16.87 3.14 11.78
C VAL A 152 18.19 2.83 11.09
N ALA A 153 19.27 3.46 11.54
CA ALA A 153 20.64 3.09 11.20
C ALA A 153 21.30 2.37 12.39
N TYR A 154 22.08 1.34 12.11
CA TYR A 154 22.78 0.51 13.10
C TYR A 154 24.30 0.66 12.94
N GLU A 155 25.00 1.14 13.96
CA GLU A 155 26.44 1.38 13.91
C GLU A 155 27.24 0.07 14.05
N ASP A 156 26.81 -0.84 14.94
CA ASP A 156 27.50 -2.10 15.26
C ASP A 156 26.99 -3.30 14.43
N GLY A 157 26.30 -3.04 13.30
CA GLY A 157 25.70 -4.06 12.47
C GLY A 157 24.21 -4.28 12.74
N VAL A 158 23.53 -4.81 11.73
CA VAL A 158 22.07 -5.01 11.74
C VAL A 158 21.65 -6.19 12.63
N PRO A 159 20.50 -6.13 13.33
CA PRO A 159 20.01 -7.25 14.13
C PRO A 159 19.57 -8.47 13.30
N PHE A 160 19.17 -8.26 12.05
CA PHE A 160 18.83 -9.31 11.10
C PHE A 160 19.35 -8.96 9.70
N ASN A 161 19.88 -9.96 9.00
CA ASN A 161 20.40 -9.79 7.64
C ASN A 161 19.28 -9.76 6.58
N ASP A 162 18.08 -10.23 6.94
CA ASP A 162 16.96 -10.37 6.03
C ASP A 162 15.65 -10.01 6.75
N PHE A 163 14.50 -10.27 6.13
CA PHE A 163 13.19 -9.91 6.67
C PHE A 163 12.88 -10.64 7.99
N TYR A 164 12.24 -9.91 8.91
CA TYR A 164 11.74 -10.48 10.15
C TYR A 164 10.34 -9.95 10.45
N ILE A 165 9.45 -10.83 10.91
CA ILE A 165 8.12 -10.46 11.37
C ILE A 165 7.77 -11.15 12.70
N GLU A 166 6.96 -10.48 13.51
CA GLU A 166 6.41 -10.99 14.75
C GLU A 166 4.91 -10.72 14.83
N PRO A 167 4.04 -11.71 14.48
CA PRO A 167 2.60 -11.56 14.59
C PRO A 167 2.17 -11.37 16.06
N PHE A 168 1.27 -10.43 16.29
CA PHE A 168 0.74 -10.19 17.63
C PHE A 168 -0.29 -11.24 18.06
N PRO A 169 -0.46 -11.43 19.38
CA PRO A 169 -1.45 -12.36 19.93
C PRO A 169 -2.84 -12.16 19.34
N GLY A 170 -3.41 -13.26 18.82
CA GLY A 170 -4.72 -13.24 18.20
C GLY A 170 -4.76 -12.60 16.80
N MET A 171 -3.58 -12.48 16.16
CA MET A 171 -3.43 -11.95 14.79
C MET A 171 -4.07 -10.57 14.62
N SER A 172 -3.95 -9.71 15.63
CA SER A 172 -4.48 -8.35 15.59
C SER A 172 -3.61 -7.38 14.77
N GLY A 173 -2.46 -7.85 14.33
CA GLY A 173 -1.44 -7.14 13.57
C GLY A 173 -0.11 -7.85 13.71
N TYR A 174 0.95 -7.20 13.30
CA TYR A 174 2.31 -7.73 13.41
C TYR A 174 3.34 -6.60 13.48
N PHE A 175 4.52 -6.94 14.05
CA PHE A 175 5.75 -6.16 13.95
C PHE A 175 6.53 -6.62 12.71
N TRP A 176 7.26 -5.71 12.07
CA TRP A 176 8.15 -6.01 10.94
C TRP A 176 9.51 -5.35 11.10
N TYR A 177 10.53 -6.02 10.58
CA TYR A 177 11.86 -5.50 10.29
C TYR A 177 12.14 -5.75 8.80
N PHE A 178 12.38 -4.69 8.04
CA PHE A 178 12.62 -4.76 6.61
C PHE A 178 13.96 -4.07 6.29
N PRO A 179 14.96 -4.81 5.78
CA PRO A 179 16.30 -4.29 5.54
C PRO A 179 16.30 -3.24 4.41
N LEU A 180 17.13 -2.20 4.56
CA LEU A 180 17.31 -1.11 3.58
C LEU A 180 18.74 -1.01 3.05
N GLY A 181 19.58 -2.02 3.25
CA GLY A 181 21.02 -1.91 2.94
C GLY A 181 21.76 -0.93 3.87
N ASP A 182 23.07 -0.80 3.70
CA ASP A 182 23.93 0.17 4.41
C ASP A 182 23.69 0.23 5.92
N ASN A 183 23.51 -0.94 6.56
CA ASN A 183 23.17 -1.07 7.96
C ASN A 183 21.90 -0.30 8.37
N MET A 184 20.94 -0.15 7.49
CA MET A 184 19.66 0.48 7.78
C MET A 184 18.48 -0.49 7.65
N ALA A 185 17.41 -0.19 8.38
CA ALA A 185 16.13 -0.88 8.23
C ALA A 185 14.94 0.01 8.52
N HIS A 186 13.79 -0.36 7.96
CA HIS A 186 12.50 0.04 8.47
C HIS A 186 12.04 -0.94 9.54
N ILE A 187 11.81 -0.47 10.76
CA ILE A 187 11.19 -1.24 11.83
C ILE A 187 9.85 -0.62 12.17
N GLY A 188 8.82 -1.42 12.31
CA GLY A 188 7.51 -0.88 12.60
C GLY A 188 6.48 -1.94 12.97
N ALA A 189 5.30 -1.48 13.29
CA ALA A 189 4.18 -2.37 13.59
C ALA A 189 2.85 -1.75 13.19
N GLY A 190 1.90 -2.63 12.86
CA GLY A 190 0.49 -2.30 12.75
C GLY A 190 -0.30 -3.17 13.73
N ASP A 191 -1.19 -2.58 14.53
CA ASP A 191 -1.99 -3.36 15.47
C ASP A 191 -3.37 -2.74 15.72
N TYR A 192 -4.40 -3.53 15.48
CA TYR A 192 -5.78 -3.13 15.78
C TYR A 192 -6.00 -2.85 17.28
N ARG A 193 -5.23 -3.52 18.16
CA ARG A 193 -5.27 -3.31 19.62
C ARG A 193 -4.35 -2.19 20.10
N LYS A 194 -3.74 -1.43 19.17
CA LYS A 194 -2.90 -0.27 19.45
C LYS A 194 -1.60 -0.55 20.23
N ASN A 195 -1.05 -1.77 20.14
CA ASN A 195 0.25 -2.10 20.73
C ASN A 195 1.43 -1.74 19.82
N HIS A 196 1.19 -1.26 18.61
CA HIS A 196 2.16 -1.01 17.57
C HIS A 196 3.31 -0.11 18.02
N ILE A 197 3.04 1.03 18.68
CA ILE A 197 4.08 1.93 19.16
C ILE A 197 4.94 1.23 20.20
N LYS A 198 4.31 0.61 21.21
CA LYS A 198 5.03 -0.10 22.28
C LYS A 198 5.93 -1.22 21.75
N ALA A 199 5.47 -1.95 20.73
CA ALA A 199 6.24 -3.03 20.12
C ALA A 199 7.46 -2.49 19.37
N THR A 200 7.28 -1.42 18.60
CA THR A 200 8.38 -0.77 17.85
C THR A 200 9.43 -0.17 18.80
N ASP A 201 9.00 0.50 19.87
CA ASP A 201 9.90 1.05 20.89
C ASP A 201 10.65 -0.05 21.65
N ALA A 202 9.97 -1.15 21.98
CA ALA A 202 10.59 -2.29 22.66
C ALA A 202 11.67 -2.96 21.80
N PHE A 203 11.44 -3.05 20.49
CA PHE A 203 12.43 -3.56 19.55
C PHE A 203 13.65 -2.63 19.46
N LEU A 204 13.43 -1.32 19.28
CA LEU A 204 14.50 -0.34 19.27
C LEU A 204 15.33 -0.37 20.57
N LYS A 205 14.66 -0.47 21.71
CA LYS A 205 15.35 -0.60 23.04
C LYS A 205 16.20 -1.86 23.13
N LYS A 206 15.74 -2.97 22.54
CA LYS A 206 16.45 -4.27 22.61
C LYS A 206 17.67 -4.32 21.70
N TYR A 207 17.56 -3.80 20.49
CA TYR A 207 18.59 -3.95 19.46
C TYR A 207 19.39 -2.66 19.18
N GLY A 208 18.99 -1.54 19.78
CA GLY A 208 19.66 -0.27 19.59
C GLY A 208 19.37 0.36 18.20
N GLY A 209 20.27 1.24 17.80
CA GLY A 209 20.23 1.97 16.55
C GLY A 209 19.78 3.42 16.67
N THR A 210 20.15 4.24 15.70
CA THR A 210 19.83 5.67 15.61
C THR A 210 18.59 5.85 14.75
N VAL A 211 17.53 6.48 15.28
CA VAL A 211 16.30 6.80 14.54
C VAL A 211 16.55 7.94 13.59
N LEU A 212 16.48 7.68 12.28
CA LEU A 212 16.63 8.68 11.22
C LEU A 212 15.30 9.36 10.86
N ALA A 213 14.20 8.62 10.95
CA ALA A 213 12.86 9.14 10.67
C ALA A 213 11.81 8.37 11.45
N THR A 214 10.73 9.09 11.82
CA THR A 214 9.55 8.53 12.47
C THR A 214 8.33 8.79 11.61
N LYS A 215 7.56 7.77 11.33
CA LYS A 215 6.35 7.85 10.53
C LYS A 215 5.20 7.07 11.17
N GLY A 216 4.00 7.52 10.91
CA GLY A 216 2.80 6.81 11.33
C GLY A 216 1.60 7.24 10.50
N ARG A 217 0.80 6.29 10.06
CA ARG A 217 -0.47 6.55 9.42
C ARG A 217 -1.37 5.32 9.55
N PRO A 218 -2.69 5.50 9.51
CA PRO A 218 -3.57 4.36 9.37
C PRO A 218 -3.51 3.79 7.93
N ILE A 219 -3.73 2.48 7.83
CA ILE A 219 -3.93 1.75 6.56
C ILE A 219 -5.40 1.35 6.51
N ARG A 220 -6.09 1.65 5.39
CA ARG A 220 -7.47 1.17 5.21
C ARG A 220 -7.46 -0.32 4.94
N LEU A 221 -8.12 -1.08 5.80
CA LEU A 221 -8.34 -2.52 5.63
C LEU A 221 -9.73 -2.83 5.05
N ALA A 222 -10.65 -1.86 5.06
CA ALA A 222 -11.93 -1.98 4.37
C ALA A 222 -11.67 -2.16 2.86
N THR A 223 -12.20 -3.24 2.31
CA THR A 223 -12.00 -3.63 0.91
C THR A 223 -12.92 -2.86 -0.04
N PRO A 224 -12.72 -2.91 -1.36
CA PRO A 224 -13.59 -2.21 -2.30
C PRO A 224 -15.08 -2.49 -2.09
N GLY A 225 -15.47 -3.74 -1.80
CA GLY A 225 -16.87 -4.07 -1.50
C GLY A 225 -17.49 -3.27 -0.35
N HIS A 226 -16.66 -2.68 0.53
CA HIS A 226 -17.07 -1.87 1.68
C HIS A 226 -16.81 -0.36 1.45
N CYS A 227 -16.18 0.02 0.33
CA CYS A 227 -15.73 1.40 0.06
C CYS A 227 -16.53 2.10 -1.06
N LYS A 228 -17.74 1.63 -1.36
CA LYS A 228 -18.62 2.30 -2.33
C LYS A 228 -19.13 3.66 -1.82
N PRO A 229 -19.43 4.61 -2.71
CA PRO A 229 -19.28 4.58 -4.17
C PRO A 229 -17.80 4.75 -4.58
N TYR A 230 -17.39 4.20 -5.75
CA TYR A 230 -16.04 4.40 -6.29
C TYR A 230 -15.94 5.67 -7.12
N TYR A 231 -17.07 6.25 -7.51
CA TYR A 231 -17.14 7.54 -8.17
C TYR A 231 -18.36 8.36 -7.70
N SER A 232 -18.29 9.68 -7.90
CA SER A 232 -19.36 10.61 -7.57
C SER A 232 -19.21 11.84 -8.48
N GLY A 233 -20.16 12.03 -9.41
CA GLY A 233 -20.02 13.07 -10.45
C GLY A 233 -18.75 12.85 -11.29
N LYS A 234 -17.88 13.86 -11.37
CA LYS A 234 -16.60 13.80 -12.08
C LYS A 234 -15.46 13.15 -11.26
N VAL A 235 -15.69 12.88 -9.99
CA VAL A 235 -14.68 12.30 -9.10
C VAL A 235 -14.70 10.79 -9.18
N VAL A 236 -13.55 10.16 -9.38
CA VAL A 236 -13.34 8.72 -9.35
C VAL A 236 -12.17 8.36 -8.42
N GLY A 237 -12.36 7.38 -7.54
CA GLY A 237 -11.31 6.92 -6.63
C GLY A 237 -10.45 5.82 -7.23
N VAL A 238 -9.15 5.86 -6.96
CA VAL A 238 -8.19 4.85 -7.41
C VAL A 238 -7.23 4.51 -6.27
N GLY A 239 -6.96 3.22 -6.09
CA GLY A 239 -6.06 2.72 -5.05
C GLY A 239 -6.72 2.67 -3.67
N GLU A 240 -5.97 2.97 -2.61
CA GLU A 240 -6.45 2.86 -1.22
C GLU A 240 -7.66 3.76 -0.92
N SER A 241 -7.93 4.81 -1.71
CA SER A 241 -9.14 5.64 -1.56
C SER A 241 -10.43 4.84 -1.71
N ILE A 242 -10.37 3.73 -2.44
CA ILE A 242 -11.47 2.77 -2.61
C ILE A 242 -11.17 1.38 -2.01
N GLY A 243 -10.15 1.28 -1.14
CA GLY A 243 -9.91 0.09 -0.33
C GLY A 243 -9.14 -1.04 -1.02
N THR A 244 -8.23 -0.75 -1.95
CA THR A 244 -7.48 -1.79 -2.67
C THR A 244 -6.33 -2.41 -1.87
N VAL A 245 -6.24 -2.18 -0.57
CA VAL A 245 -5.21 -2.81 0.27
C VAL A 245 -5.58 -4.25 0.60
N TYR A 246 -4.64 -5.17 0.44
CA TYR A 246 -4.79 -6.56 0.84
C TYR A 246 -4.72 -6.69 2.37
N ALA A 247 -5.86 -6.90 3.01
CA ALA A 247 -6.04 -6.70 4.45
C ALA A 247 -5.18 -7.62 5.35
N LEU A 248 -4.75 -8.81 4.87
CA LEU A 248 -3.96 -9.74 5.65
C LEU A 248 -2.51 -9.28 5.85
N LEU A 249 -1.93 -8.66 4.81
CA LEU A 249 -0.52 -8.24 4.79
C LEU A 249 -0.34 -6.73 4.88
N GLY A 250 -1.42 -5.95 4.72
CA GLY A 250 -1.33 -4.50 4.57
C GLY A 250 -0.69 -4.08 3.22
N GLU A 251 -0.65 -5.01 2.23
CA GLU A 251 -0.08 -4.75 0.92
C GLU A 251 -1.00 -3.86 0.09
N GLY A 252 -0.51 -2.71 -0.32
CA GLY A 252 -1.27 -1.73 -1.09
C GLY A 252 -0.55 -1.20 -2.33
N ILE A 253 0.73 -1.55 -2.55
CA ILE A 253 1.55 -1.03 -3.65
C ILE A 253 1.06 -1.61 -4.98
N ILE A 254 1.23 -2.92 -5.15
CA ILE A 254 0.79 -3.64 -6.35
C ILE A 254 -0.71 -3.50 -6.58
N PRO A 255 -1.59 -3.70 -5.58
CA PRO A 255 -3.02 -3.51 -5.78
C PRO A 255 -3.41 -2.10 -6.23
N SER A 256 -2.70 -1.06 -5.78
CA SER A 256 -2.95 0.30 -6.24
C SER A 256 -2.59 0.48 -7.72
N MET A 257 -1.49 -0.12 -8.19
CA MET A 257 -1.11 -0.08 -9.60
C MET A 257 -2.07 -0.90 -10.47
N GLN A 258 -2.53 -2.06 -9.99
CA GLN A 258 -3.59 -2.84 -10.65
C GLN A 258 -4.87 -2.02 -10.81
N CYS A 259 -5.25 -1.29 -9.76
CA CYS A 259 -6.40 -0.40 -9.80
C CYS A 259 -6.26 0.71 -10.84
N VAL A 260 -5.07 1.29 -10.99
CA VAL A 260 -4.76 2.26 -12.05
C VAL A 260 -4.95 1.64 -13.44
N GLU A 261 -4.47 0.41 -13.68
CA GLU A 261 -4.65 -0.26 -14.97
C GLU A 261 -6.14 -0.55 -15.27
N ILE A 262 -6.92 -0.90 -14.25
CA ILE A 262 -8.38 -1.07 -14.41
C ILE A 262 -9.03 0.27 -14.73
N PHE A 263 -8.63 1.35 -14.07
CA PHE A 263 -9.12 2.69 -14.34
C PHE A 263 -8.82 3.12 -15.78
N LEU A 264 -7.58 2.97 -16.23
CA LEU A 264 -7.16 3.36 -17.58
C LEU A 264 -7.94 2.64 -18.70
N LYS A 265 -8.35 1.40 -18.46
CA LYS A 265 -9.17 0.63 -19.40
C LYS A 265 -10.64 1.08 -19.47
N ASN A 266 -11.10 1.80 -18.44
CA ASN A 266 -12.52 2.15 -18.26
C ASN A 266 -12.70 3.65 -17.92
N MET A 267 -11.73 4.50 -18.23
CA MET A 267 -11.76 5.90 -17.79
C MET A 267 -12.90 6.74 -18.39
N ASP A 268 -13.46 6.29 -19.51
CA ASP A 268 -14.60 6.92 -20.18
C ASP A 268 -15.96 6.34 -19.70
N ASP A 269 -15.96 5.30 -18.87
CA ASP A 269 -17.15 4.58 -18.36
C ASP A 269 -16.99 4.20 -16.89
N PHE A 270 -17.40 5.08 -15.98
CA PHE A 270 -17.28 4.83 -14.53
C PHE A 270 -18.15 3.67 -14.02
N PRO A 271 -19.35 3.40 -14.53
CA PRO A 271 -20.07 2.15 -14.25
C PRO A 271 -19.28 0.90 -14.60
N ALA A 272 -18.66 0.85 -15.80
CA ALA A 272 -17.79 -0.27 -16.19
C ALA A 272 -16.54 -0.37 -15.30
N TYR A 273 -15.94 0.76 -14.94
CA TYR A 273 -14.84 0.80 -13.95
C TYR A 273 -15.27 0.20 -12.60
N GLU A 274 -16.42 0.62 -12.05
CA GLU A 274 -16.93 0.08 -10.78
C GLU A 274 -17.14 -1.44 -10.85
N ALA A 275 -17.72 -1.94 -11.94
CA ALA A 275 -17.93 -3.37 -12.15
C ALA A 275 -16.59 -4.14 -12.22
N ALA A 276 -15.62 -3.62 -12.97
CA ALA A 276 -14.30 -4.23 -13.12
C ALA A 276 -13.51 -4.27 -11.79
N VAL A 277 -13.54 -3.18 -11.00
CA VAL A 277 -12.96 -3.13 -9.65
C VAL A 277 -13.64 -4.15 -8.73
N ALA A 278 -14.96 -4.19 -8.71
CA ALA A 278 -15.71 -5.10 -7.84
C ALA A 278 -15.37 -6.57 -8.15
N GLU A 279 -15.26 -6.94 -9.41
CA GLU A 279 -14.89 -8.32 -9.81
C GLU A 279 -13.43 -8.63 -9.49
N HIS A 280 -12.49 -7.74 -9.84
CA HIS A 280 -11.06 -7.96 -9.61
C HIS A 280 -10.72 -8.16 -8.13
N TYR A 281 -11.29 -7.31 -7.24
CA TYR A 281 -11.01 -7.35 -5.79
C TYR A 281 -12.01 -8.18 -4.98
N LYS A 282 -12.87 -8.96 -5.60
CA LYS A 282 -13.88 -9.79 -4.92
C LYS A 282 -13.30 -10.71 -3.85
N VAL A 283 -12.12 -11.26 -4.09
CA VAL A 283 -11.41 -12.12 -3.13
C VAL A 283 -11.00 -11.37 -1.86
N TYR A 284 -10.77 -10.05 -1.94
CA TYR A 284 -10.38 -9.23 -0.79
C TYR A 284 -11.46 -9.22 0.29
N ASP A 285 -12.73 -9.32 -0.09
CA ASP A 285 -13.84 -9.42 0.86
C ASP A 285 -13.76 -10.70 1.71
N THR A 286 -13.31 -11.81 1.15
CA THR A 286 -13.08 -13.06 1.88
C THR A 286 -11.92 -12.91 2.87
N VAL A 287 -10.82 -12.31 2.42
CA VAL A 287 -9.65 -12.02 3.25
C VAL A 287 -10.02 -11.06 4.39
N PHE A 288 -10.76 -10.01 4.10
CA PHE A 288 -11.21 -9.04 5.09
C PHE A 288 -12.12 -9.67 6.15
N LYS A 289 -13.09 -10.49 5.74
CA LYS A 289 -13.93 -11.26 6.67
C LYS A 289 -13.11 -12.19 7.57
N PHE A 290 -12.08 -12.84 7.01
CA PHE A 290 -11.15 -13.66 7.79
C PHE A 290 -10.41 -12.83 8.84
N VAL A 291 -9.81 -11.69 8.45
CA VAL A 291 -9.11 -10.77 9.36
C VAL A 291 -10.05 -10.27 10.44
N GLN A 292 -11.26 -9.83 10.12
CA GLN A 292 -12.26 -9.39 11.10
C GLN A 292 -12.61 -10.48 12.10
N LYS A 293 -12.84 -11.73 11.66
CA LYS A 293 -13.10 -12.85 12.56
C LYS A 293 -11.97 -13.08 13.55
N LYS A 294 -10.71 -12.98 13.08
CA LYS A 294 -9.52 -13.12 13.92
C LYS A 294 -9.42 -12.01 14.96
N ILE A 295 -9.53 -10.76 14.55
CA ILE A 295 -9.46 -9.60 15.44
C ILE A 295 -10.54 -9.66 16.53
N HIS A 296 -11.76 -10.05 16.18
CA HIS A 296 -12.89 -10.12 17.11
C HIS A 296 -13.01 -11.45 17.87
N ARG A 297 -12.02 -12.33 17.79
CA ARG A 297 -12.00 -13.66 18.45
C ARG A 297 -13.20 -14.56 18.11
N LYS A 298 -13.88 -14.31 16.99
CA LYS A 298 -15.01 -15.12 16.50
C LYS A 298 -14.54 -16.24 15.55
N PHE A 299 -13.42 -16.85 15.88
CA PHE A 299 -12.76 -17.83 15.01
C PHE A 299 -13.30 -19.24 15.28
N SER A 300 -13.93 -19.86 14.28
CA SER A 300 -14.23 -21.30 14.25
C SER A 300 -13.24 -21.98 13.29
N ILE A 301 -12.53 -22.97 13.75
CA ILE A 301 -11.51 -23.71 12.98
C ILE A 301 -12.11 -24.28 11.69
N ILE A 302 -13.29 -24.90 11.77
CA ILE A 302 -13.94 -25.57 10.63
C ILE A 302 -14.35 -24.58 9.52
N ARG A 303 -14.95 -23.45 9.87
CA ARG A 303 -15.33 -22.40 8.89
C ARG A 303 -14.12 -21.67 8.31
N SER A 304 -13.02 -21.61 9.06
CA SER A 304 -11.79 -20.93 8.64
C SER A 304 -10.93 -21.75 7.71
N ILE A 305 -11.04 -23.08 7.71
CA ILE A 305 -10.34 -23.94 6.74
C ILE A 305 -10.79 -23.61 5.31
N LEU A 306 -12.09 -23.42 5.08
CA LEU A 306 -12.61 -23.02 3.77
C LEU A 306 -12.13 -21.62 3.35
N ASP A 307 -12.09 -20.67 4.30
CA ASP A 307 -11.57 -19.32 4.06
C ASP A 307 -10.06 -19.38 3.71
N VAL A 308 -9.26 -20.17 4.45
CA VAL A 308 -7.82 -20.37 4.20
C VAL A 308 -7.57 -21.05 2.84
N ILE A 309 -8.32 -22.08 2.49
CA ILE A 309 -8.22 -22.76 1.19
C ILE A 309 -8.55 -21.76 0.05
N SER A 310 -9.58 -20.94 0.24
CA SER A 310 -9.95 -19.91 -0.75
C SER A 310 -8.83 -18.87 -0.89
N ILE A 311 -8.27 -18.38 0.22
CA ILE A 311 -7.16 -17.42 0.23
C ILE A 311 -5.94 -18.05 -0.47
N TYR A 312 -5.56 -19.27 -0.11
CA TYR A 312 -4.42 -19.98 -0.71
C TYR A 312 -4.58 -20.20 -2.22
N ARG A 313 -5.76 -20.64 -2.67
CA ARG A 313 -6.05 -20.81 -4.10
C ARG A 313 -5.96 -19.49 -4.88
N ASN A 314 -6.35 -18.39 -4.27
CA ASN A 314 -6.29 -17.07 -4.90
C ASN A 314 -4.87 -16.50 -4.92
N MET A 315 -4.07 -16.73 -3.87
CA MET A 315 -2.65 -16.38 -3.89
C MET A 315 -1.93 -17.12 -5.04
N LYS A 316 -2.19 -18.42 -5.17
CA LYS A 316 -1.59 -19.25 -6.23
C LYS A 316 -2.04 -18.84 -7.65
N ARG A 317 -3.29 -18.42 -7.83
CA ARG A 317 -3.79 -17.87 -9.12
C ARG A 317 -3.14 -16.54 -9.51
N ASN A 318 -2.72 -15.74 -8.55
CA ASN A 318 -2.03 -14.48 -8.81
C ASN A 318 -0.52 -14.67 -9.03
N GLU A 319 0.05 -15.81 -8.60
CA GLU A 319 1.43 -16.22 -8.92
C GLU A 319 1.54 -16.82 -10.33
N ASP A 320 0.45 -17.40 -10.85
CA ASP A 320 0.39 -18.07 -12.16
C ASP A 320 -0.11 -17.13 -13.29
N ARG A 321 -0.38 -15.84 -13.01
CA ARG A 321 -0.78 -14.80 -13.97
C ARG A 321 0.27 -13.71 -14.09
#